data_7f601879fe1cf41e261ca219e5292fc1
#
_entry.id   7f601879fe1cf41e261ca219e5292fc1
#
_cell.length_a   1.000
_cell.length_b   1.000
_cell.length_c   1.000
_cell.angle_alpha   90.00
_cell.angle_beta   90.00
_cell.angle_gamma   90.00
#
_symmetry.space_group_name_H-M   'P 1'
#
loop_
_entity.id
_entity.type
_entity.pdbx_description
1 polymer ?
#
loop_
_entity_poly.entity_id
_entity_poly.type
_entity_poly.pdbx_seq_one_letter_code
_entity_poly.pdbx_strand_id
1 'polypeptide(L)'
;PMSTMAPLIIFDKNNEIKLITGSPGGSQIPNINLQVVLNVLDFNLDIGEATMTPRIHQDSQNNNLLIEKTINTDTRRILTLYGHTIEISDTIGSTQSIHVINGKNYGYADLRRPNAKVSIQQ
;
A
#
# COMPACT_ATOMS: atom_id res chain seq x y z
N PRO A 1 -15.90 -12.25 12.69
CA PRO A 1 -14.77 -11.52 12.14
C PRO A 1 -15.23 -10.58 11.02
N MET A 2 -14.80 -9.36 11.09
CA MET A 2 -15.16 -8.35 10.11
C MET A 2 -14.12 -8.37 8.99
N SER A 3 -14.57 -8.59 7.75
CA SER A 3 -13.71 -8.46 6.58
C SER A 3 -13.94 -7.09 5.96
N THR A 4 -12.86 -6.35 5.75
CA THR A 4 -12.89 -5.03 5.11
C THR A 4 -12.23 -5.09 3.72
N MET A 5 -12.40 -6.19 3.02
CA MET A 5 -11.88 -6.31 1.64
C MET A 5 -12.41 -5.17 0.80
N ALA A 6 -11.52 -4.34 0.32
CA ALA A 6 -11.86 -3.13 -0.42
C ALA A 6 -10.93 -2.98 -1.63
N PRO A 7 -11.05 -3.85 -2.63
CA PRO A 7 -10.31 -3.63 -3.87
C PRO A 7 -10.76 -2.32 -4.50
N LEU A 8 -9.81 -1.57 -5.06
CA LEU A 8 -10.05 -0.24 -5.61
C LEU A 8 -9.82 -0.24 -7.11
N ILE A 9 -10.72 0.42 -7.83
CA ILE A 9 -10.52 0.80 -9.22
C ILE A 9 -10.64 2.32 -9.28
N ILE A 10 -9.57 2.98 -9.71
CA ILE A 10 -9.52 4.45 -9.79
C ILE A 10 -9.55 4.85 -11.24
N PHE A 11 -10.46 5.76 -11.56
CA PHE A 11 -10.63 6.33 -12.88
C PHE A 11 -10.02 7.73 -12.94
N ASP A 12 -9.50 8.11 -14.10
CA ASP A 12 -9.06 9.47 -14.33
C ASP A 12 -10.25 10.39 -14.65
N LYS A 13 -9.96 11.66 -14.91
CA LYS A 13 -10.99 12.67 -15.26
C LYS A 13 -11.75 12.35 -16.55
N ASN A 14 -11.23 11.46 -17.39
CA ASN A 14 -11.84 11.05 -18.65
C ASN A 14 -12.61 9.72 -18.51
N ASN A 15 -12.82 9.25 -17.27
CA ASN A 15 -13.45 7.96 -16.97
C ASN A 15 -12.68 6.73 -17.48
N GLU A 16 -11.39 6.88 -17.69
CA GLU A 16 -10.53 5.75 -18.03
C GLU A 16 -9.86 5.20 -16.78
N ILE A 17 -9.65 3.88 -16.74
CA ILE A 17 -9.01 3.24 -15.58
C ILE A 17 -7.58 3.74 -15.47
N LYS A 18 -7.21 4.20 -14.28
CA LYS A 18 -5.86 4.68 -13.97
C LYS A 18 -5.10 3.73 -13.05
N LEU A 19 -5.76 3.18 -12.04
CA LEU A 19 -5.11 2.31 -11.07
C LEU A 19 -6.10 1.28 -10.56
N ILE A 20 -5.66 0.03 -10.50
CA ILE A 20 -6.35 -1.07 -9.84
C ILE A 20 -5.43 -1.59 -8.76
N THR A 21 -5.91 -1.70 -7.53
CA THR A 21 -5.10 -2.24 -6.43
C THR A 21 -5.97 -2.94 -5.40
N GLY A 22 -5.41 -3.90 -4.71
CA GLY A 22 -6.06 -4.62 -3.65
C GLY A 22 -5.06 -5.40 -2.81
N SER A 23 -5.42 -5.69 -1.57
CA SER A 23 -4.56 -6.37 -0.61
C SER A 23 -5.36 -7.26 0.33
N PRO A 24 -4.83 -8.41 0.77
CA PRO A 24 -5.28 -9.03 2.01
C PRO A 24 -4.79 -8.22 3.21
N GLY A 25 -5.34 -8.46 4.39
CA GLY A 25 -4.85 -7.83 5.63
C GLY A 25 -5.92 -7.41 6.62
N GLY A 26 -7.15 -7.88 6.48
CA GLY A 26 -8.22 -7.59 7.44
C GLY A 26 -8.48 -6.11 7.62
N SER A 27 -8.45 -5.62 8.84
CA SER A 27 -8.69 -4.21 9.16
C SER A 27 -7.62 -3.25 8.61
N GLN A 28 -6.47 -3.77 8.20
CA GLN A 28 -5.39 -2.96 7.64
C GLN A 28 -5.61 -2.59 6.18
N ILE A 29 -6.51 -3.28 5.48
CA ILE A 29 -6.69 -3.15 4.02
C ILE A 29 -6.92 -1.70 3.57
N PRO A 30 -7.82 -0.92 4.18
CA PRO A 30 -8.02 0.47 3.74
C PRO A 30 -6.75 1.31 3.81
N ASN A 31 -5.96 1.18 4.88
CA ASN A 31 -4.71 1.93 5.03
C ASN A 31 -3.63 1.47 4.05
N ILE A 32 -3.57 0.18 3.76
CA ILE A 32 -2.64 -0.37 2.77
C ILE A 32 -2.96 0.23 1.39
N ASN A 33 -4.21 0.13 0.98
CA ASN A 33 -4.65 0.65 -0.31
C ASN A 33 -4.43 2.16 -0.42
N LEU A 34 -4.76 2.91 0.63
CA LEU A 34 -4.56 4.36 0.67
C LEU A 34 -3.10 4.74 0.44
N GLN A 35 -2.17 4.05 1.10
CA GLN A 35 -0.74 4.35 0.96
C GLN A 35 -0.24 4.10 -0.46
N VAL A 36 -0.63 2.98 -1.08
CA VAL A 36 -0.26 2.72 -2.48
C VAL A 36 -0.86 3.78 -3.41
N VAL A 37 -2.13 4.13 -3.23
CA VAL A 37 -2.80 5.15 -4.04
C VAL A 37 -2.08 6.50 -3.92
N LEU A 38 -1.77 6.95 -2.71
CA LEU A 38 -1.07 8.22 -2.49
C LEU A 38 0.33 8.19 -3.10
N ASN A 39 1.04 7.08 -2.97
CA ASN A 39 2.38 6.94 -3.55
C ASN A 39 2.35 7.08 -5.07
N VAL A 40 1.35 6.51 -5.73
CA VAL A 40 1.21 6.62 -7.19
C VAL A 40 0.72 8.00 -7.61
N LEU A 41 -0.37 8.49 -7.00
CA LEU A 41 -1.07 9.67 -7.50
C LEU A 41 -0.47 10.98 -7.00
N ASP A 42 -0.07 11.05 -5.74
CA ASP A 42 0.42 12.28 -5.13
C ASP A 42 1.94 12.39 -5.15
N PHE A 43 2.63 11.28 -4.94
CA PHE A 43 4.10 11.26 -4.89
C PHE A 43 4.74 10.84 -6.22
N ASN A 44 3.95 10.51 -7.23
CA ASN A 44 4.41 10.16 -8.58
C ASN A 44 5.42 9.01 -8.63
N LEU A 45 5.32 8.07 -7.70
CA LEU A 45 6.16 6.87 -7.72
C LEU A 45 5.63 5.91 -8.79
N ASP A 46 6.54 5.17 -9.43
CA ASP A 46 6.09 4.07 -10.28
C ASP A 46 5.44 2.98 -9.43
N ILE A 47 4.70 2.06 -10.06
CA ILE A 47 3.91 1.08 -9.31
C ILE A 47 4.78 0.14 -8.47
N GLY A 48 5.98 -0.18 -8.91
CA GLY A 48 6.92 -0.99 -8.13
C GLY A 48 7.40 -0.25 -6.88
N GLU A 49 7.87 0.98 -7.03
CA GLU A 49 8.30 1.81 -5.90
C GLU A 49 7.14 2.09 -4.95
N ALA A 50 5.97 2.43 -5.49
CA ALA A 50 4.77 2.71 -4.70
C ALA A 50 4.38 1.50 -3.84
N THR A 51 4.47 0.31 -4.41
CA THR A 51 4.15 -0.94 -3.73
C THR A 51 5.17 -1.28 -2.64
N MET A 52 6.45 -1.10 -2.91
CA MET A 52 7.52 -1.53 -2.02
C MET A 52 7.92 -0.49 -0.97
N THR A 53 7.41 0.73 -1.06
CA THR A 53 7.59 1.73 0.01
C THR A 53 7.10 1.18 1.35
N PRO A 54 7.89 1.30 2.44
CA PRO A 54 7.49 0.80 3.75
C PRO A 54 6.16 1.38 4.22
N ARG A 55 5.36 0.54 4.86
CA ARG A 55 4.00 0.88 5.27
C ARG A 55 3.87 1.09 6.76
N ILE A 56 2.87 1.87 7.13
CA ILE A 56 2.46 2.10 8.51
C ILE A 56 0.97 1.77 8.65
N HIS A 57 0.55 1.49 9.89
CA HIS A 57 -0.85 1.27 10.19
C HIS A 57 -1.16 1.58 11.65
N GLN A 58 -2.28 2.21 11.89
CA GLN A 58 -2.88 2.35 13.20
C GLN A 58 -4.38 2.20 13.08
N ASP A 59 -4.98 1.33 13.90
CA ASP A 59 -6.42 1.19 13.95
C ASP A 59 -6.99 1.84 15.22
N SER A 60 -8.33 1.86 15.31
CA SER A 60 -9.02 2.52 16.41
C SER A 60 -8.93 1.78 17.75
N GLN A 61 -8.53 0.53 17.72
CA GLN A 61 -8.50 -0.33 18.92
C GLN A 61 -7.12 -0.43 19.56
N ASN A 62 -6.10 0.00 18.86
CA ASN A 62 -4.71 -0.09 19.32
C ASN A 62 -4.04 1.26 19.14
N ASN A 63 -3.53 1.81 20.25
CA ASN A 63 -2.85 3.10 20.22
C ASN A 63 -1.43 3.04 19.66
N ASN A 64 -0.92 1.83 19.39
CA ASN A 64 0.42 1.70 18.84
C ASN A 64 0.40 1.95 17.33
N LEU A 65 1.40 2.68 16.85
CA LEU A 65 1.65 2.83 15.43
C LEU A 65 2.49 1.64 14.96
N LEU A 66 1.86 0.81 14.14
CA LEU A 66 2.54 -0.33 13.52
C LEU A 66 3.34 0.18 12.33
N ILE A 67 4.63 -0.13 12.28
CA ILE A 67 5.49 0.24 11.17
C ILE A 67 6.26 -0.97 10.66
N GLU A 68 6.49 -1.03 9.37
CA GLU A 68 7.33 -2.08 8.81
C GLU A 68 8.79 -1.88 9.22
N LYS A 69 9.50 -2.99 9.44
CA LYS A 69 10.89 -2.99 9.90
C LYS A 69 11.86 -2.26 8.96
N THR A 70 11.47 -2.08 7.71
CA THR A 70 12.28 -1.39 6.69
C THR A 70 12.23 0.13 6.78
N ILE A 71 11.35 0.71 7.60
CA ILE A 71 11.36 2.15 7.85
C ILE A 71 12.66 2.52 8.59
N ASN A 72 13.33 3.57 8.11
CA ASN A 72 14.64 3.94 8.66
C ASN A 72 14.55 4.41 10.11
N THR A 73 15.67 4.32 10.82
CA THR A 73 15.75 4.62 12.25
C THR A 73 15.45 6.09 12.56
N ASP A 74 15.84 7.01 11.68
CA ASP A 74 15.61 8.43 11.89
C ASP A 74 14.11 8.76 11.83
N THR A 75 13.38 8.15 10.88
CA THR A 75 11.93 8.32 10.80
C THR A 75 11.23 7.75 12.03
N ARG A 76 11.66 6.58 12.52
CA ARG A 76 11.12 6.01 13.76
C ARG A 76 11.31 6.95 14.94
N ARG A 77 12.51 7.54 15.06
CA ARG A 77 12.81 8.48 16.13
C ARG A 77 11.91 9.71 16.08
N ILE A 78 11.69 10.26 14.89
CA ILE A 78 10.82 11.43 14.70
C ILE A 78 9.38 11.09 15.08
N LEU A 79 8.87 9.94 14.66
CA LEU A 79 7.53 9.49 15.02
C LEU A 79 7.36 9.32 16.52
N THR A 80 8.38 8.80 17.20
CA THR A 80 8.40 8.68 18.67
C THR A 80 8.38 10.06 19.33
N LEU A 81 9.13 11.03 18.79
CA LEU A 81 9.12 12.40 19.28
C LEU A 81 7.77 13.08 19.13
N TYR A 82 7.00 12.70 18.11
CA TYR A 82 5.63 13.19 17.92
C TYR A 82 4.62 12.54 18.85
N GLY A 83 5.05 11.61 19.71
CA GLY A 83 4.19 10.97 20.70
C GLY A 83 3.67 9.59 20.31
N HIS A 84 4.11 9.02 19.19
CA HIS A 84 3.69 7.68 18.79
C HIS A 84 4.43 6.61 19.56
N THR A 85 3.69 5.58 20.00
CA THR A 85 4.28 4.34 20.50
C THR A 85 4.45 3.40 19.31
N ILE A 86 5.68 3.06 18.99
CA ILE A 86 6.02 2.30 17.80
C ILE A 86 5.98 0.80 18.08
N GLU A 87 5.34 0.06 17.19
CA GLU A 87 5.38 -1.40 17.15
C GLU A 87 5.91 -1.84 15.77
N ILE A 88 6.91 -2.71 15.77
CA ILE A 88 7.58 -3.15 14.53
C ILE A 88 6.87 -4.37 13.96
N SER A 89 6.60 -4.35 12.67
CA SER A 89 6.05 -5.47 11.92
C SER A 89 7.03 -5.90 10.81
N ASP A 90 7.05 -7.18 10.50
CA ASP A 90 7.80 -7.66 9.34
C ASP A 90 7.21 -7.11 8.05
N THR A 91 5.90 -7.28 7.86
CA THR A 91 5.20 -6.82 6.66
C THR A 91 3.79 -6.34 7.03
N ILE A 92 3.30 -5.38 6.25
CA ILE A 92 1.92 -4.89 6.33
C ILE A 92 1.29 -5.07 4.95
N GLY A 93 0.45 -6.09 4.83
CA GLY A 93 -0.29 -6.41 3.60
C GLY A 93 0.57 -6.95 2.47
N SER A 94 -0.07 -7.06 1.33
CA SER A 94 0.54 -7.50 0.07
C SER A 94 -0.37 -7.06 -1.07
N THR A 95 0.03 -6.07 -1.85
CA THR A 95 -0.82 -5.52 -2.90
C THR A 95 -0.55 -6.17 -4.25
N GLN A 96 -1.62 -6.32 -5.02
CA GLN A 96 -1.57 -6.69 -6.43
C GLN A 96 -2.14 -5.50 -7.18
N SER A 97 -1.36 -4.90 -8.08
CA SER A 97 -1.74 -3.62 -8.66
C SER A 97 -1.47 -3.57 -10.15
N ILE A 98 -2.29 -2.80 -10.86
CA ILE A 98 -2.08 -2.45 -12.26
C ILE A 98 -2.22 -0.92 -12.37
N HIS A 99 -1.17 -0.27 -12.85
CA HIS A 99 -1.16 1.15 -13.14
C HIS A 99 -1.24 1.35 -14.65
N VAL A 100 -2.20 2.13 -15.11
CA VAL A 100 -2.41 2.41 -16.53
C VAL A 100 -1.86 3.79 -16.84
N ILE A 101 -0.86 3.86 -17.74
CA ILE A 101 -0.22 5.10 -18.17
C ILE A 101 -0.24 5.15 -19.68
N ASN A 102 -0.89 6.17 -20.25
CA ASN A 102 -0.98 6.36 -21.71
C ASN A 102 -1.45 5.09 -22.43
N GLY A 103 -2.47 4.42 -21.88
CA GLY A 103 -3.04 3.21 -22.44
C GLY A 103 -2.22 1.94 -22.25
N LYS A 104 -1.07 2.02 -21.55
CA LYS A 104 -0.24 0.84 -21.23
C LYS A 104 -0.46 0.41 -19.80
N ASN A 105 -0.50 -0.91 -19.59
CA ASN A 105 -0.70 -1.52 -18.29
C ASN A 105 0.66 -1.91 -17.68
N TYR A 106 0.90 -1.43 -16.46
CA TYR A 106 2.07 -1.77 -15.66
C TYR A 106 1.60 -2.52 -14.41
N GLY A 107 1.88 -3.82 -14.35
CA GLY A 107 1.49 -4.65 -13.23
C GLY A 107 2.63 -4.87 -12.24
N TYR A 108 2.30 -4.96 -10.97
CA TYR A 108 3.27 -5.29 -9.94
C TYR A 108 2.64 -6.14 -8.84
N ALA A 109 3.28 -7.26 -8.56
CA ALA A 109 2.93 -8.13 -7.45
C ALA A 109 3.88 -7.86 -6.29
N ASP A 110 3.30 -7.58 -5.12
CA ASP A 110 4.04 -7.23 -3.92
C ASP A 110 5.00 -8.35 -3.50
N LEU A 111 6.25 -8.03 -3.31
CA LEU A 111 7.27 -9.00 -2.90
C LEU A 111 7.15 -9.44 -1.44
N ARG A 112 6.27 -8.77 -0.64
CA ARG A 112 5.99 -9.18 0.74
C ARG A 112 5.35 -10.57 0.80
N ARG A 113 4.68 -10.98 -0.28
CA ARG A 113 4.05 -12.30 -0.38
C ARG A 113 4.72 -13.10 -1.47
N PRO A 114 5.44 -14.20 -1.12
CA PRO A 114 6.07 -15.07 -2.12
C PRO A 114 5.02 -15.64 -3.09
N ASN A 115 5.41 -15.82 -4.35
CA ASN A 115 4.59 -16.44 -5.41
C ASN A 115 3.37 -15.62 -5.86
N ALA A 116 3.22 -14.37 -5.40
CA ALA A 116 2.21 -13.48 -5.96
C ALA A 116 2.60 -13.11 -7.40
N LYS A 117 1.60 -13.01 -8.26
CA LYS A 117 1.82 -12.69 -9.68
C LYS A 117 0.76 -11.72 -10.18
N VAL A 118 1.17 -10.88 -11.11
CA VAL A 118 0.26 -10.08 -11.91
C VAL A 118 0.44 -10.52 -13.36
N SER A 119 -0.67 -10.77 -14.03
CA SER A 119 -0.68 -11.13 -15.44
C SER A 119 -1.44 -10.06 -16.22
N ILE A 120 -0.83 -9.60 -17.31
CA ILE A 120 -1.41 -8.58 -18.17
C ILE A 120 -1.55 -9.18 -19.56
N GLN A 121 -2.78 -9.14 -20.08
CA GLN A 121 -3.07 -9.54 -21.43
C GLN A 121 -2.70 -8.39 -22.37
N GLN A 122 -1.85 -8.69 -23.29
CA GLN A 122 -1.42 -7.74 -24.33
C GLN A 122 -2.30 -7.83 -25.56
#